data_45226ef6452bf1345e2fbeb339eaf22f
#
_entry.id   45226ef6452bf1345e2fbeb339eaf22f
#
_cell.length_a   1.000
_cell.length_b   1.000
_cell.length_c   1.000
_cell.angle_alpha   90.00
_cell.angle_beta   90.00
_cell.angle_gamma   90.00
#
_symmetry.space_group_name_H-M   'P 1'
#
loop_
_entity.id
_entity.type
_entity.pdbx_description
1 polymer ?
#
loop_
_entity_poly.entity_id
_entity_poly.type
_entity_poly.pdbx_seq_one_letter_code
_entity_poly.pdbx_strand_id
1 'polypeptide(L)'
;KYVPIQLEEMVDIIGRASDKVGDINHLGYTVSRGGRKVLIQSELKETINVDDDLIKPLFYTVIDNTGGGANKTIPSTIRIACDNAFHLIKQSEDNSNRAFHNHLFTERVDLMADNIISSIKTARNFTSIIENLKGVKFSRDEMVKLTQRLIPVQENESVKRMHKRETLVSLYESGRGNVGETKWDALNAITEFETHTGRKSPEKLIRNLTMPTLSKTGIGMLLA
;
A
#
# COMPACT_ATOMS: atom_id res chain seq x y z
N LYS A 1 27.60 2.01 14.95
CA LYS A 1 27.38 3.47 14.91
C LYS A 1 26.23 3.77 13.95
N TYR A 2 25.27 4.60 14.34
CA TYR A 2 24.15 5.02 13.48
C TYR A 2 24.68 5.99 12.40
N VAL A 3 24.33 5.73 11.14
CA VAL A 3 24.66 6.58 10.01
C VAL A 3 23.36 6.95 9.30
N PRO A 4 22.92 8.21 9.33
CA PRO A 4 21.72 8.64 8.63
C PRO A 4 21.96 8.62 7.12
N ILE A 5 20.94 8.24 6.35
CA ILE A 5 20.96 8.34 4.89
C ILE A 5 20.67 9.78 4.49
N GLN A 6 21.53 10.33 3.65
CA GLN A 6 21.30 11.64 3.05
C GLN A 6 20.34 11.53 1.87
N LEU A 7 19.69 12.64 1.54
CA LEU A 7 18.72 12.65 0.43
C LEU A 7 19.38 12.36 -0.91
N GLU A 8 20.60 12.83 -1.10
CA GLU A 8 21.43 12.62 -2.30
C GLU A 8 21.72 11.12 -2.50
N GLU A 9 22.05 10.41 -1.43
CA GLU A 9 22.27 8.95 -1.46
C GLU A 9 21.01 8.19 -1.89
N MET A 10 19.83 8.69 -1.49
CA MET A 10 18.57 8.10 -1.91
C MET A 10 18.25 8.35 -3.37
N VAL A 11 18.55 9.54 -3.88
CA VAL A 11 18.42 9.84 -5.32
C VAL A 11 19.31 8.89 -6.13
N ASP A 12 20.52 8.63 -5.68
CA ASP A 12 21.45 7.69 -6.33
C ASP A 12 20.90 6.24 -6.33
N ILE A 13 20.35 5.78 -5.20
CA ILE A 13 19.71 4.44 -5.09
C ILE A 13 18.56 4.30 -6.09
N ILE A 14 17.68 5.30 -6.14
CA ILE A 14 16.52 5.28 -7.04
C ILE A 14 17.00 5.37 -8.50
N GLY A 15 18.02 6.17 -8.80
CA GLY A 15 18.65 6.24 -10.11
C GLY A 15 19.15 4.87 -10.57
N ARG A 16 19.91 4.17 -9.73
CA ARG A 16 20.40 2.80 -10.04
C ARG A 16 19.28 1.80 -10.26
N ALA A 17 18.19 1.91 -9.49
CA ALA A 17 17.00 1.07 -9.72
C ALA A 17 16.36 1.41 -11.07
N SER A 18 16.24 2.68 -11.42
CA SER A 18 15.72 3.15 -12.70
C SER A 18 16.53 2.64 -13.88
N ASP A 19 17.85 2.65 -13.77
CA ASP A 19 18.76 2.12 -14.82
C ASP A 19 18.54 0.62 -15.08
N LYS A 20 18.20 -0.14 -14.01
CA LYS A 20 17.96 -1.59 -14.12
C LYS A 20 16.56 -1.95 -14.62
N VAL A 21 15.55 -1.15 -14.32
CA VAL A 21 14.13 -1.47 -14.57
C VAL A 21 13.56 -0.68 -15.74
N GLY A 22 14.18 0.45 -16.07
CA GLY A 22 13.65 1.45 -17.00
C GLY A 22 12.45 2.21 -16.42
N ASP A 23 12.17 3.35 -16.98
CA ASP A 23 10.90 4.10 -16.89
C ASP A 23 10.21 4.24 -15.51
N ILE A 24 10.99 4.57 -14.46
CA ILE A 24 10.45 5.02 -13.18
C ILE A 24 10.16 6.53 -13.27
N ASN A 25 8.95 6.92 -12.87
CA ASN A 25 8.54 8.31 -12.72
C ASN A 25 8.37 8.65 -11.23
N HIS A 26 8.98 9.75 -10.78
CA HIS A 26 8.85 10.21 -9.40
C HIS A 26 7.68 11.18 -9.31
N LEU A 27 6.69 10.84 -8.49
CA LEU A 27 5.47 11.63 -8.31
C LEU A 27 5.64 12.74 -7.28
N GLY A 28 6.52 12.54 -6.31
CA GLY A 28 6.76 13.49 -5.25
C GLY A 28 7.32 12.86 -3.97
N TYR A 29 7.49 13.71 -2.99
CA TYR A 29 7.94 13.28 -1.67
C TYR A 29 7.11 13.94 -0.57
N THR A 30 7.09 13.28 0.58
CA THR A 30 6.41 13.76 1.79
C THR A 30 7.39 13.69 2.95
N VAL A 31 7.48 14.79 3.69
CA VAL A 31 8.41 14.92 4.81
C VAL A 31 7.66 15.00 6.13
N SER A 32 8.12 14.28 7.14
CA SER A 32 7.56 14.33 8.48
C SER A 32 8.64 14.26 9.57
N ARG A 33 8.23 14.47 10.82
CA ARG A 33 9.11 14.47 12.00
C ARG A 33 10.33 15.39 11.86
N GLY A 34 10.12 16.61 11.34
CA GLY A 34 11.20 17.59 11.18
C GLY A 34 12.29 17.17 10.20
N GLY A 35 11.93 16.54 9.08
CA GLY A 35 12.89 16.09 8.06
C GLY A 35 13.48 14.70 8.30
N ARG A 36 13.29 14.12 9.50
CA ARG A 36 13.88 12.81 9.83
C ARG A 36 13.19 11.62 9.22
N LYS A 37 12.01 11.82 8.64
CA LYS A 37 11.28 10.77 7.92
C LYS A 37 10.80 11.29 6.59
N VAL A 38 11.23 10.64 5.51
CA VAL A 38 10.88 11.01 4.13
C VAL A 38 10.21 9.82 3.46
N LEU A 39 9.13 10.09 2.77
CA LEU A 39 8.43 9.16 1.89
C LEU A 39 8.55 9.64 0.47
N ILE A 40 9.14 8.83 -0.40
CA ILE A 40 9.20 9.08 -1.84
C ILE A 40 8.19 8.18 -2.51
N GLN A 41 7.32 8.77 -3.32
CA GLN A 41 6.36 8.05 -4.14
C GLN A 41 6.83 7.99 -5.57
N SER A 42 6.88 6.79 -6.12
CA SER A 42 7.30 6.54 -7.50
C SER A 42 6.33 5.60 -8.18
N GLU A 43 6.20 5.74 -9.49
CA GLU A 43 5.36 4.90 -10.34
C GLU A 43 6.14 4.32 -11.51
N LEU A 44 5.68 3.21 -12.04
CA LEU A 44 6.09 2.78 -13.37
C LEU A 44 5.27 3.50 -14.44
N LYS A 45 5.87 3.80 -15.57
CA LYS A 45 5.15 4.39 -16.70
C LYS A 45 4.12 3.43 -17.30
N GLU A 46 4.34 2.13 -17.15
CA GLU A 46 3.39 1.12 -17.60
C GLU A 46 2.08 1.17 -16.82
N THR A 47 0.98 0.87 -17.50
CA THR A 47 -0.34 0.67 -16.90
C THR A 47 -0.77 -0.77 -17.16
N ILE A 48 -1.30 -1.42 -16.15
CA ILE A 48 -1.81 -2.78 -16.21
C ILE A 48 -3.33 -2.71 -16.43
N ASN A 49 -3.82 -3.34 -17.48
CA ASN A 49 -5.24 -3.49 -17.71
C ASN A 49 -5.72 -4.83 -17.13
N VAL A 50 -6.77 -4.78 -16.34
CA VAL A 50 -7.51 -5.94 -15.87
C VAL A 50 -8.98 -5.71 -16.19
N ASP A 51 -9.43 -6.25 -17.32
CA ASP A 51 -10.71 -5.93 -17.95
C ASP A 51 -10.88 -4.41 -18.16
N ASP A 52 -11.87 -3.79 -17.49
CA ASP A 52 -12.13 -2.35 -17.55
C ASP A 52 -11.35 -1.53 -16.50
N ASP A 53 -10.55 -2.19 -15.65
CA ASP A 53 -9.78 -1.53 -14.62
C ASP A 53 -8.35 -1.21 -15.05
N LEU A 54 -8.01 0.08 -15.02
CA LEU A 54 -6.64 0.56 -15.21
C LEU A 54 -5.93 0.63 -13.87
N ILE A 55 -4.90 -0.21 -13.70
CA ILE A 55 -4.10 -0.29 -12.50
C ILE A 55 -2.70 0.23 -12.78
N LYS A 56 -2.22 1.15 -11.97
CA LYS A 56 -0.87 1.70 -12.08
C LYS A 56 0.02 1.14 -10.96
N PRO A 57 1.12 0.46 -11.29
CA PRO A 57 2.07 0.00 -10.30
C PRO A 57 2.79 1.19 -9.67
N LEU A 58 2.83 1.20 -8.35
CA LEU A 58 3.51 2.20 -7.53
C LEU A 58 4.48 1.53 -6.58
N PHE A 59 5.43 2.29 -6.08
CA PHE A 59 6.19 1.93 -4.90
C PHE A 59 6.50 3.16 -4.05
N TYR A 60 6.58 2.91 -2.76
CA TYR A 60 6.95 3.94 -1.79
C TYR A 60 8.29 3.59 -1.17
N THR A 61 9.22 4.53 -1.21
CA THR A 61 10.49 4.40 -0.49
C THR A 61 10.42 5.23 0.77
N VAL A 62 10.50 4.59 1.92
CA VAL A 62 10.49 5.22 3.25
C VAL A 62 11.92 5.31 3.75
N ILE A 63 12.40 6.52 3.98
CA ILE A 63 13.64 6.82 4.67
C ILE A 63 13.28 7.15 6.12
N ASP A 64 13.86 6.44 7.07
CA ASP A 64 13.59 6.67 8.49
C ASP A 64 14.86 7.00 9.27
N ASN A 65 15.24 8.26 9.28
CA ASN A 65 16.40 8.77 10.02
C ASN A 65 16.08 9.08 11.50
N THR A 66 15.01 8.50 12.07
CA THR A 66 14.66 8.71 13.48
C THR A 66 15.51 7.88 14.45
N GLY A 67 16.28 6.92 13.95
CA GLY A 67 17.07 5.97 14.75
C GLY A 67 16.29 4.75 15.24
N GLY A 68 14.96 4.74 15.11
CA GLY A 68 14.09 3.63 15.55
C GLY A 68 13.48 2.80 14.40
N GLY A 69 13.79 3.14 13.16
CA GLY A 69 13.24 2.48 11.99
C GLY A 69 14.28 2.07 10.96
N ALA A 70 13.89 1.18 10.06
CA ALA A 70 14.66 0.83 8.87
C ALA A 70 14.10 1.55 7.65
N ASN A 71 14.96 1.81 6.67
CA ASN A 71 14.51 2.21 5.35
C ASN A 71 13.80 1.05 4.67
N LYS A 72 12.74 1.35 3.93
CA LYS A 72 11.89 0.33 3.32
C LYS A 72 11.44 0.76 1.94
N THR A 73 11.33 -0.21 1.04
CA THR A 73 10.56 -0.05 -0.20
C THR A 73 9.29 -0.89 -0.10
N ILE A 74 8.16 -0.29 -0.42
CA ILE A 74 6.84 -0.86 -0.23
C ILE A 74 6.13 -0.86 -1.58
N PRO A 75 5.86 -2.03 -2.18
CA PRO A 75 5.08 -2.11 -3.40
C PRO A 75 3.64 -1.67 -3.14
N SER A 76 3.04 -1.03 -4.11
CA SER A 76 1.67 -0.58 -4.10
C SER A 76 1.10 -0.58 -5.52
N THR A 77 -0.18 -0.41 -5.64
CA THR A 77 -0.86 -0.12 -6.90
C THR A 77 -1.93 0.91 -6.68
N ILE A 78 -2.28 1.64 -7.72
CA ILE A 78 -3.41 2.55 -7.68
C ILE A 78 -4.38 2.19 -8.80
N ARG A 79 -5.66 2.09 -8.48
CA ARG A 79 -6.73 1.99 -9.47
C ARG A 79 -7.06 3.39 -9.97
N ILE A 80 -6.83 3.66 -11.26
CA ILE A 80 -6.93 5.03 -11.81
C ILE A 80 -8.34 5.59 -11.69
N ALA A 81 -9.36 4.74 -11.85
CA ALA A 81 -10.77 5.18 -11.82
C ALA A 81 -11.21 5.82 -10.49
N CYS A 82 -10.63 5.43 -9.36
CA CYS A 82 -11.06 5.86 -8.03
C CYS A 82 -9.93 6.36 -7.11
N ASP A 83 -8.70 6.44 -7.60
CA ASP A 83 -7.50 6.78 -6.82
C ASP A 83 -7.31 5.92 -5.55
N ASN A 84 -7.88 4.72 -5.52
CA ASN A 84 -7.71 3.80 -4.40
C ASN A 84 -6.32 3.17 -4.42
N ALA A 85 -5.55 3.43 -3.37
CA ALA A 85 -4.22 2.86 -3.23
C ALA A 85 -4.25 1.50 -2.53
N PHE A 86 -3.74 0.48 -3.20
CA PHE A 86 -3.58 -0.88 -2.68
C PHE A 86 -2.15 -1.06 -2.17
N HIS A 87 -1.97 -1.08 -0.87
CA HIS A 87 -0.66 -1.26 -0.27
C HIS A 87 -0.33 -2.75 -0.17
N LEU A 88 0.43 -3.24 -1.14
CA LEU A 88 0.82 -4.64 -1.27
C LEU A 88 1.95 -4.97 -0.27
N ILE A 89 1.63 -5.03 1.01
CA ILE A 89 2.57 -5.59 1.97
C ILE A 89 2.22 -7.07 2.14
N LYS A 90 3.06 -7.92 1.61
CA LYS A 90 3.14 -9.27 2.12
C LYS A 90 3.53 -9.17 3.60
N GLN A 91 2.72 -9.69 4.49
CA GLN A 91 3.06 -9.83 5.91
C GLN A 91 4.16 -10.90 6.14
N SER A 92 4.87 -11.30 5.11
CA SER A 92 6.04 -12.12 5.33
C SER A 92 7.04 -11.25 6.08
N GLU A 93 7.48 -11.74 7.21
CA GLU A 93 8.57 -11.26 8.06
C GLU A 93 9.90 -11.18 7.30
N ASP A 94 9.84 -11.06 6.00
CA ASP A 94 10.98 -10.99 5.13
C ASP A 94 11.66 -9.63 5.32
N ASN A 95 12.72 -9.64 6.14
CA ASN A 95 13.60 -8.50 6.38
C ASN A 95 14.33 -8.04 5.11
N SER A 96 14.11 -8.72 3.98
CA SER A 96 14.76 -8.45 2.70
C SER A 96 14.52 -7.02 2.19
N ASN A 97 13.36 -6.42 2.50
CA ASN A 97 13.00 -5.07 2.07
C ASN A 97 13.40 -3.98 3.09
N ARG A 98 14.29 -4.29 4.04
CA ARG A 98 14.73 -3.35 5.08
C ARG A 98 16.23 -3.12 4.99
N ALA A 99 16.64 -1.86 4.95
CA ALA A 99 18.03 -1.47 5.09
C ALA A 99 18.21 -0.68 6.40
N PHE A 100 19.12 -1.16 7.23
CA PHE A 100 19.42 -0.52 8.51
C PHE A 100 20.56 0.50 8.38
N HIS A 101 20.52 1.52 9.21
CA HIS A 101 21.51 2.59 9.27
C HIS A 101 22.79 2.12 9.99
N ASN A 102 23.71 1.54 9.26
CA ASN A 102 25.05 1.19 9.78
C ASN A 102 26.14 1.56 8.78
N HIS A 103 27.40 1.36 9.17
CA HIS A 103 28.60 1.71 8.37
C HIS A 103 28.74 0.89 7.05
N LEU A 104 27.96 -0.17 6.88
CA LEU A 104 27.92 -0.97 5.65
C LEU A 104 26.84 -0.46 4.67
N PHE A 105 26.40 0.77 4.84
CA PHE A 105 25.30 1.32 4.02
C PHE A 105 25.63 1.34 2.54
N THR A 106 26.87 1.68 2.17
CA THR A 106 27.31 1.73 0.77
C THR A 106 27.15 0.38 0.07
N GLU A 107 27.41 -0.73 0.76
CA GLU A 107 27.18 -2.08 0.24
C GLU A 107 25.69 -2.42 0.11
N ARG A 108 24.82 -1.67 0.79
CA ARG A 108 23.37 -1.88 0.78
C ARG A 108 22.61 -1.05 -0.24
N VAL A 109 23.28 -0.13 -0.91
CA VAL A 109 22.68 0.65 -2.01
C VAL A 109 22.18 -0.30 -3.10
N ASP A 110 22.98 -1.28 -3.48
CA ASP A 110 22.57 -2.29 -4.47
C ASP A 110 21.43 -3.17 -3.96
N LEU A 111 21.48 -3.57 -2.68
CA LEU A 111 20.37 -4.31 -2.04
C LEU A 111 19.07 -3.50 -2.04
N MET A 112 19.13 -2.19 -1.79
CA MET A 112 17.93 -1.34 -1.85
C MET A 112 17.41 -1.20 -3.27
N ALA A 113 18.28 -1.08 -4.27
CA ALA A 113 17.87 -1.10 -5.67
C ALA A 113 17.20 -2.43 -6.05
N ASP A 114 17.75 -3.57 -5.62
CA ASP A 114 17.15 -4.88 -5.84
C ASP A 114 15.81 -5.04 -5.12
N ASN A 115 15.64 -4.43 -3.95
CA ASN A 115 14.36 -4.37 -3.23
C ASN A 115 13.30 -3.53 -3.99
N ILE A 116 13.70 -2.44 -4.63
CA ILE A 116 12.82 -1.68 -5.52
C ILE A 116 12.38 -2.57 -6.69
N ILE A 117 13.31 -3.29 -7.32
CA ILE A 117 13.02 -4.21 -8.43
C ILE A 117 12.06 -5.32 -8.00
N SER A 118 12.28 -5.92 -6.82
CA SER A 118 11.40 -6.93 -6.25
C SER A 118 10.00 -6.37 -5.97
N SER A 119 9.92 -5.13 -5.47
CA SER A 119 8.66 -4.44 -5.22
C SER A 119 7.88 -4.19 -6.51
N ILE A 120 8.56 -3.84 -7.59
CA ILE A 120 7.97 -3.67 -8.92
C ILE A 120 7.41 -4.99 -9.44
N LYS A 121 8.16 -6.09 -9.33
CA LYS A 121 7.68 -7.43 -9.70
C LYS A 121 6.42 -7.81 -8.92
N THR A 122 6.40 -7.52 -7.63
CA THR A 122 5.22 -7.75 -6.78
C THR A 122 4.02 -6.93 -7.24
N ALA A 123 4.21 -5.67 -7.59
CA ALA A 123 3.14 -4.82 -8.10
C ALA A 123 2.57 -5.33 -9.44
N ARG A 124 3.44 -5.82 -10.35
CA ARG A 124 3.01 -6.46 -11.61
C ARG A 124 2.21 -7.73 -11.38
N ASN A 125 2.65 -8.57 -10.44
CA ASN A 125 1.95 -9.82 -10.11
C ASN A 125 0.58 -9.58 -9.45
N PHE A 126 0.27 -8.35 -9.04
CA PHE A 126 -1.03 -8.03 -8.46
C PHE A 126 -2.19 -8.20 -9.43
N THR A 127 -1.93 -8.17 -10.73
CA THR A 127 -2.93 -8.44 -11.78
C THR A 127 -3.65 -9.76 -11.56
N SER A 128 -2.91 -10.84 -11.32
CA SER A 128 -3.50 -12.16 -11.10
C SER A 128 -4.36 -12.22 -9.83
N ILE A 129 -4.02 -11.42 -8.83
CA ILE A 129 -4.84 -11.30 -7.61
C ILE A 129 -6.15 -10.59 -7.92
N ILE A 130 -6.13 -9.53 -8.72
CA ILE A 130 -7.33 -8.80 -9.12
C ILE A 130 -8.25 -9.72 -9.93
N GLU A 131 -7.72 -10.42 -10.93
CA GLU A 131 -8.48 -11.38 -11.75
C GLU A 131 -9.16 -12.44 -10.88
N ASN A 132 -8.43 -12.99 -9.91
CA ASN A 132 -8.99 -13.95 -8.96
C ASN A 132 -10.15 -13.33 -8.15
N LEU A 133 -9.95 -12.13 -7.58
CA LEU A 133 -10.98 -11.47 -6.77
C LEU A 133 -12.21 -11.07 -7.58
N LYS A 134 -12.05 -10.67 -8.85
CA LYS A 134 -13.15 -10.39 -9.77
C LYS A 134 -13.94 -11.65 -10.12
N GLY A 135 -13.27 -12.79 -10.26
CA GLY A 135 -13.89 -14.08 -10.60
C GLY A 135 -14.74 -14.69 -9.48
N VAL A 136 -14.63 -14.18 -8.24
CA VAL A 136 -15.33 -14.74 -7.08
C VAL A 136 -16.49 -13.84 -6.66
N LYS A 137 -17.74 -14.39 -6.76
CA LYS A 137 -18.92 -13.71 -6.25
C LYS A 137 -18.81 -13.50 -4.74
N PHE A 138 -19.32 -12.38 -4.29
CA PHE A 138 -19.32 -12.01 -2.88
C PHE A 138 -20.61 -11.25 -2.57
N SER A 139 -21.43 -11.81 -1.69
CA SER A 139 -22.74 -11.24 -1.39
C SER A 139 -22.65 -10.10 -0.36
N ARG A 140 -23.73 -9.31 -0.27
CA ARG A 140 -23.89 -8.30 0.78
C ARG A 140 -23.73 -8.88 2.19
N ASP A 141 -24.29 -10.07 2.45
CA ASP A 141 -24.20 -10.72 3.75
C ASP A 141 -22.77 -11.13 4.10
N GLU A 142 -22.01 -11.60 3.10
CA GLU A 142 -20.58 -11.88 3.27
C GLU A 142 -19.78 -10.60 3.55
N MET A 143 -20.12 -9.48 2.88
CA MET A 143 -19.52 -8.18 3.18
C MET A 143 -19.84 -7.72 4.60
N VAL A 144 -21.07 -7.88 5.09
CA VAL A 144 -21.43 -7.59 6.49
C VAL A 144 -20.59 -8.42 7.46
N LYS A 145 -20.46 -9.74 7.22
CA LYS A 145 -19.60 -10.62 8.04
C LYS A 145 -18.11 -10.19 7.99
N LEU A 146 -17.61 -9.83 6.82
CA LEU A 146 -16.25 -9.33 6.65
C LEU A 146 -16.04 -8.04 7.47
N THR A 147 -16.96 -7.08 7.41
CA THR A 147 -16.84 -5.83 8.18
C THR A 147 -16.86 -6.07 9.69
N GLN A 148 -17.63 -7.06 10.17
CA GLN A 148 -17.64 -7.46 11.58
C GLN A 148 -16.33 -8.12 12.03
N ARG A 149 -15.65 -8.85 11.13
CA ARG A 149 -14.31 -9.41 11.40
C ARG A 149 -13.24 -8.33 11.40
N LEU A 150 -13.31 -7.36 10.48
CA LEU A 150 -12.37 -6.25 10.38
C LEU A 150 -12.53 -5.22 11.52
N ILE A 151 -13.77 -4.98 11.92
CA ILE A 151 -14.16 -4.06 13.00
C ILE A 151 -15.08 -4.84 13.92
N PRO A 152 -14.52 -5.62 14.87
CA PRO A 152 -15.33 -6.51 15.73
C PRO A 152 -16.41 -5.76 16.50
N VAL A 153 -17.60 -6.37 16.59
CA VAL A 153 -18.71 -5.87 17.39
C VAL A 153 -18.35 -5.93 18.88
N GLN A 154 -18.73 -4.93 19.65
CA GLN A 154 -18.49 -4.83 21.09
C GLN A 154 -19.80 -4.60 21.82
N GLU A 155 -19.91 -5.09 23.06
CA GLU A 155 -21.13 -5.02 23.87
C GLU A 155 -21.61 -3.59 24.12
N ASN A 156 -20.67 -2.64 24.34
CA ASN A 156 -20.95 -1.21 24.47
C ASN A 156 -20.31 -0.42 23.32
N GLU A 157 -20.78 -0.70 22.12
CA GLU A 157 -20.18 -0.16 20.92
C GLU A 157 -20.52 1.30 20.69
N SER A 158 -19.52 2.10 20.34
CA SER A 158 -19.73 3.50 19.95
C SER A 158 -20.43 3.58 18.57
N VAL A 159 -21.32 4.56 18.42
CA VAL A 159 -21.99 4.88 17.14
C VAL A 159 -20.98 5.04 16.00
N LYS A 160 -19.79 5.60 16.30
CA LYS A 160 -18.72 5.76 15.32
C LYS A 160 -18.20 4.41 14.77
N ARG A 161 -18.17 3.35 15.57
CA ARG A 161 -17.75 2.01 15.09
C ARG A 161 -18.84 1.37 14.23
N MET A 162 -20.10 1.48 14.64
CA MET A 162 -21.25 1.01 13.85
C MET A 162 -21.23 1.70 12.47
N HIS A 163 -21.16 3.02 12.46
CA HIS A 163 -21.13 3.82 11.23
C HIS A 163 -19.97 3.46 10.29
N LYS A 164 -18.80 3.08 10.81
CA LYS A 164 -17.70 2.61 9.95
C LYS A 164 -18.03 1.33 9.19
N ARG A 165 -18.70 0.35 9.84
CA ARG A 165 -19.13 -0.89 9.18
C ARG A 165 -20.20 -0.61 8.14
N GLU A 166 -21.19 0.22 8.47
CA GLU A 166 -22.24 0.66 7.53
C GLU A 166 -21.63 1.36 6.31
N THR A 167 -20.67 2.27 6.53
CA THR A 167 -19.97 2.94 5.44
C THR A 167 -19.22 1.95 4.54
N LEU A 168 -18.57 0.94 5.10
CA LEU A 168 -17.89 -0.09 4.31
C LEU A 168 -18.86 -0.90 3.45
N VAL A 169 -20.04 -1.26 4.00
CA VAL A 169 -21.09 -1.96 3.23
C VAL A 169 -21.65 -1.06 2.13
N SER A 170 -21.91 0.22 2.43
CA SER A 170 -22.38 1.19 1.43
C SER A 170 -21.36 1.40 0.30
N LEU A 171 -20.07 1.48 0.62
CA LEU A 171 -18.99 1.58 -0.39
C LEU A 171 -18.88 0.31 -1.23
N TYR A 172 -19.15 -0.85 -0.67
CA TYR A 172 -19.20 -2.11 -1.42
C TYR A 172 -20.32 -2.09 -2.47
N GLU A 173 -21.50 -1.59 -2.11
CA GLU A 173 -22.68 -1.55 -2.99
C GLU A 173 -22.62 -0.41 -4.02
N SER A 174 -22.03 0.74 -3.66
CA SER A 174 -22.12 1.99 -4.44
C SER A 174 -20.87 2.86 -4.41
N GLY A 175 -19.73 2.33 -3.98
CA GLY A 175 -18.44 3.00 -4.05
C GLY A 175 -17.98 3.20 -5.50
N ARG A 176 -16.95 4.00 -5.71
CA ARG A 176 -16.45 4.35 -7.04
C ARG A 176 -16.04 3.10 -7.83
N GLY A 177 -16.81 2.76 -8.87
CA GLY A 177 -16.57 1.60 -9.72
C GLY A 177 -16.88 0.26 -9.07
N ASN A 178 -17.66 0.23 -7.99
CA ASN A 178 -18.19 -0.97 -7.37
C ASN A 178 -19.63 -1.22 -7.79
N VAL A 179 -19.98 -2.50 -7.90
CA VAL A 179 -21.34 -2.96 -8.19
C VAL A 179 -21.87 -3.88 -7.09
N GLY A 180 -21.06 -4.22 -6.09
CA GLY A 180 -21.46 -5.01 -4.93
C GLY A 180 -21.65 -6.51 -5.20
N GLU A 181 -20.86 -7.11 -6.10
CA GLU A 181 -21.04 -8.49 -6.55
C GLU A 181 -19.84 -9.40 -6.34
N THR A 182 -18.64 -8.84 -6.14
CA THR A 182 -17.38 -9.59 -6.14
C THR A 182 -16.49 -9.33 -4.93
N LYS A 183 -15.53 -10.23 -4.68
CA LYS A 183 -14.46 -9.98 -3.69
C LYS A 183 -13.62 -8.75 -4.07
N TRP A 184 -13.52 -8.42 -5.36
CA TRP A 184 -12.84 -7.22 -5.82
C TRP A 184 -13.55 -5.94 -5.35
N ASP A 185 -14.88 -5.88 -5.45
CA ASP A 185 -15.67 -4.77 -4.93
C ASP A 185 -15.51 -4.61 -3.41
N ALA A 186 -15.43 -5.73 -2.69
CA ALA A 186 -15.18 -5.70 -1.24
C ALA A 186 -13.81 -5.12 -0.91
N LEU A 187 -12.76 -5.48 -1.65
CA LEU A 187 -11.42 -4.90 -1.48
C LEU A 187 -11.40 -3.41 -1.85
N ASN A 188 -12.05 -3.02 -2.93
CA ASN A 188 -12.19 -1.62 -3.33
C ASN A 188 -12.89 -0.79 -2.26
N ALA A 189 -13.98 -1.28 -1.67
CA ALA A 189 -14.69 -0.60 -0.58
C ALA A 189 -13.78 -0.34 0.63
N ILE A 190 -12.97 -1.33 1.01
CA ILE A 190 -12.03 -1.20 2.14
C ILE A 190 -10.93 -0.18 1.81
N THR A 191 -10.36 -0.24 0.61
CA THR A 191 -9.29 0.69 0.21
C THR A 191 -9.81 2.11 0.01
N GLU A 192 -11.01 2.28 -0.56
CA GLU A 192 -11.69 3.57 -0.67
C GLU A 192 -11.94 4.18 0.72
N PHE A 193 -12.46 3.38 1.65
CA PHE A 193 -12.64 3.80 3.02
C PHE A 193 -11.35 4.30 3.67
N GLU A 194 -10.24 3.57 3.53
CA GLU A 194 -8.94 3.98 4.11
C GLU A 194 -8.33 5.19 3.42
N THR A 195 -8.45 5.28 2.10
CA THR A 195 -7.84 6.34 1.30
C THR A 195 -8.59 7.66 1.48
N HIS A 196 -9.91 7.62 1.45
CA HIS A 196 -10.74 8.82 1.35
C HIS A 196 -11.43 9.23 2.65
N THR A 197 -11.48 8.37 3.68
CA THR A 197 -12.06 8.73 4.97
C THR A 197 -11.04 9.29 5.95
N GLY A 198 -11.45 10.33 6.68
CA GLY A 198 -10.68 10.95 7.74
C GLY A 198 -9.62 11.95 7.25
N ARG A 199 -8.82 12.45 8.20
CA ARG A 199 -7.82 13.50 7.93
C ARG A 199 -6.66 12.95 7.10
N LYS A 200 -6.34 13.62 5.99
CA LYS A 200 -5.13 13.36 5.19
C LYS A 200 -3.95 14.07 5.87
N SER A 201 -2.95 13.32 6.31
CA SER A 201 -1.68 13.88 6.81
C SER A 201 -0.52 12.99 6.37
N PRO A 202 0.71 13.55 6.27
CA PRO A 202 1.90 12.79 5.98
C PRO A 202 2.11 11.60 6.94
N GLU A 203 1.85 11.82 8.23
CA GLU A 203 2.00 10.80 9.26
C GLU A 203 0.99 9.67 9.08
N LYS A 204 -0.27 9.99 8.70
CA LYS A 204 -1.29 8.97 8.40
C LYS A 204 -0.88 8.14 7.20
N LEU A 205 -0.41 8.77 6.13
CA LEU A 205 0.05 8.07 4.94
C LEU A 205 1.19 7.10 5.28
N ILE A 206 2.25 7.59 5.92
CA ILE A 206 3.38 6.75 6.32
C ILE A 206 2.93 5.62 7.24
N ARG A 207 2.03 5.89 8.18
CA ARG A 207 1.47 4.86 9.08
C ARG A 207 0.72 3.79 8.31
N ASN A 208 -0.15 4.16 7.38
CA ASN A 208 -0.91 3.20 6.58
C ASN A 208 0.00 2.32 5.72
N LEU A 209 1.13 2.85 5.26
CA LEU A 209 2.13 2.09 4.52
C LEU A 209 2.90 1.11 5.40
N THR A 210 3.17 1.46 6.65
CA THR A 210 4.14 0.74 7.52
C THR A 210 3.49 -0.11 8.61
N MET A 211 2.20 0.08 8.90
CA MET A 211 1.46 -0.62 9.96
C MET A 211 0.33 -1.48 9.36
N PRO A 212 -0.18 -2.46 10.10
CA PRO A 212 -1.40 -3.16 9.72
C PRO A 212 -2.55 -2.17 9.51
N THR A 213 -3.32 -2.36 8.42
CA THR A 213 -4.48 -1.55 8.06
C THR A 213 -5.67 -2.46 7.75
N LEU A 214 -6.86 -1.87 7.60
CA LEU A 214 -8.04 -2.65 7.23
C LEU A 214 -7.87 -3.30 5.85
N SER A 215 -7.28 -2.59 4.88
CA SER A 215 -7.05 -3.13 3.53
C SER A 215 -6.06 -4.29 3.53
N LYS A 216 -4.96 -4.20 4.28
CA LYS A 216 -3.98 -5.29 4.39
C LYS A 216 -4.57 -6.52 5.08
N THR A 217 -5.37 -6.31 6.12
CA THR A 217 -6.09 -7.40 6.81
C THR A 217 -7.18 -7.96 5.90
N GLY A 218 -7.92 -7.07 5.22
CA GLY A 218 -9.02 -7.42 4.32
C GLY A 218 -8.56 -8.26 3.14
N ILE A 219 -7.45 -7.90 2.48
CA ILE A 219 -6.93 -8.69 1.36
C ILE A 219 -6.56 -10.12 1.80
N GLY A 220 -5.94 -10.28 2.97
CA GLY A 220 -5.66 -11.60 3.54
C GLY A 220 -6.92 -12.42 3.78
N MET A 221 -8.00 -11.79 4.28
CA MET A 221 -9.28 -12.45 4.51
C MET A 221 -10.05 -12.78 3.21
N LEU A 222 -9.88 -11.97 2.17
CA LEU A 222 -10.54 -12.18 0.87
C LEU A 222 -9.86 -13.24 0.01
N LEU A 223 -8.55 -13.43 0.20
CA LEU A 223 -7.75 -14.44 -0.51
C LEU A 223 -7.80 -15.82 0.17
N ALA A 224 -8.18 -15.88 1.45
CA ALA A 224 -8.40 -17.14 2.17
C ALA A 224 -9.73 -17.79 1.78
#